data_1bc00e77d1130122930c35f48135f5d3
#
_entry.id   1bc00e77d1130122930c35f48135f5d3
#
_cell.length_a   1.000
_cell.length_b   1.000
_cell.length_c   1.000
_cell.angle_alpha   90.00
_cell.angle_beta   90.00
_cell.angle_gamma   90.00
#
_symmetry.space_group_name_H-M   'P 1'
#
loop_
_entity.id
_entity.type
_entity.pdbx_description
1 polymer ?
#
loop_
_entity_poly.entity_id
_entity_poly.type
_entity_poly.pdbx_seq_one_letter_code
_entity_poly.pdbx_strand_id
1 'polypeptide(L)'
;GEISRMFSGGTPNVGIPEYYNGNIPFIRSAEINSDQTELSITDKGLSNSSAKLVEKNTLLYALYGATSGEVGLSRISGAINQAILAIIPEKKYSSLFIKNWLYKQKSSIIEKYLQGGQGNLSGSIVKELTIHFPSLPEQEAIGELFQTVDQLLQLQDQKLATLKEQKQTFLRKMSPAQGQKVPEIRLQGFDG
;
A
#
# COMPACT_ATOMS: atom_id res chain seq x y z
N GLY A 1 9.44 -7.93 -18.33
CA GLY A 1 10.81 -8.07 -17.82
C GLY A 1 11.83 -7.20 -18.56
N GLU A 2 11.65 -6.97 -19.86
CA GLU A 2 12.62 -6.24 -20.70
C GLU A 2 12.81 -4.76 -20.34
N ILE A 3 11.79 -4.14 -19.72
CA ILE A 3 11.73 -2.70 -19.46
C ILE A 3 12.07 -2.34 -18.02
N SER A 4 12.37 -3.31 -17.15
CA SER A 4 12.56 -3.07 -15.73
C SER A 4 13.43 -4.13 -15.07
N ARG A 5 14.17 -3.73 -14.05
CA ARG A 5 14.77 -4.66 -13.09
C ARG A 5 13.73 -5.04 -12.05
N MET A 6 13.57 -6.33 -11.80
CA MET A 6 12.62 -6.84 -10.82
C MET A 6 13.31 -7.80 -9.85
N PHE A 7 12.96 -7.71 -8.56
CA PHE A 7 13.44 -8.63 -7.53
C PHE A 7 12.42 -8.75 -6.40
N SER A 8 12.42 -9.89 -5.74
CA SER A 8 11.69 -10.11 -4.49
C SER A 8 12.65 -10.09 -3.31
N GLY A 9 12.12 -9.83 -2.13
CA GLY A 9 12.87 -9.92 -0.89
C GLY A 9 12.80 -11.29 -0.25
N GLY A 10 12.96 -11.33 1.06
CA GLY A 10 12.85 -12.51 1.90
C GLY A 10 12.54 -12.12 3.33
N THR A 11 12.31 -13.13 4.17
CA THR A 11 11.98 -12.91 5.58
C THR A 11 13.13 -13.42 6.45
N PRO A 12 13.67 -12.60 7.36
CA PRO A 12 14.63 -13.08 8.37
C PRO A 12 14.01 -14.22 9.19
N ASN A 13 14.85 -15.12 9.71
CA ASN A 13 14.38 -16.24 10.52
C ASN A 13 13.63 -15.71 11.76
N VAL A 14 12.33 -16.01 11.84
CA VAL A 14 11.46 -15.54 12.93
C VAL A 14 11.82 -16.15 14.30
N GLY A 15 12.54 -17.25 14.33
CA GLY A 15 13.05 -17.87 15.55
C GLY A 15 14.26 -17.17 16.16
N ILE A 16 14.77 -16.11 15.53
CA ILE A 16 15.92 -15.34 16.01
C ILE A 16 15.48 -13.92 16.38
N PRO A 17 15.18 -13.64 17.68
CA PRO A 17 14.68 -12.33 18.12
C PRO A 17 15.61 -11.15 17.76
N GLU A 18 16.92 -11.37 17.73
CA GLU A 18 17.93 -10.35 17.39
C GLU A 18 17.80 -9.81 15.95
N TYR A 19 17.05 -10.45 15.08
CA TYR A 19 16.83 -10.01 13.71
C TYR A 19 15.71 -8.97 13.58
N TYR A 20 14.91 -8.79 14.65
CA TYR A 20 13.74 -7.95 14.70
C TYR A 20 13.87 -6.78 15.67
N ASN A 21 12.89 -5.87 15.63
CA ASN A 21 12.82 -4.67 16.47
C ASN A 21 14.03 -3.71 16.28
N GLY A 22 14.55 -3.65 15.05
CA GLY A 22 15.61 -2.69 14.65
C GLY A 22 15.04 -1.41 14.04
N ASN A 23 15.88 -0.74 13.28
CA ASN A 23 15.55 0.57 12.66
C ASN A 23 15.10 0.46 11.20
N ILE A 24 15.11 -0.72 10.60
CA ILE A 24 14.74 -0.92 9.19
C ILE A 24 13.27 -1.36 9.14
N PRO A 25 12.36 -0.54 8.60
CA PRO A 25 10.97 -0.95 8.39
C PRO A 25 10.91 -2.24 7.55
N PHE A 26 10.09 -3.20 7.97
CA PHE A 26 9.94 -4.46 7.25
C PHE A 26 8.56 -4.52 6.57
N ILE A 27 8.55 -4.20 5.29
CA ILE A 27 7.34 -4.05 4.48
C ILE A 27 6.85 -5.43 4.06
N ARG A 28 5.63 -5.79 4.47
CA ARG A 28 4.94 -7.00 4.03
C ARG A 28 3.87 -6.65 2.99
N SER A 29 3.36 -7.63 2.28
CA SER A 29 2.43 -7.42 1.15
C SER A 29 1.16 -6.62 1.51
N ALA A 30 0.66 -6.73 2.74
CA ALA A 30 -0.47 -5.95 3.23
C ALA A 30 -0.13 -4.46 3.50
N GLU A 31 1.17 -4.11 3.55
CA GLU A 31 1.67 -2.80 3.94
C GLU A 31 2.27 -2.00 2.76
N ILE A 32 2.19 -2.51 1.52
CA ILE A 32 2.81 -1.87 0.34
C ILE A 32 2.32 -0.44 0.09
N ASN A 33 1.12 -0.08 0.56
CA ASN A 33 0.53 1.25 0.47
C ASN A 33 0.53 2.00 1.82
N SER A 34 1.17 1.44 2.86
CA SER A 34 1.26 2.06 4.19
C SER A 34 2.50 2.93 4.31
N ASP A 35 2.43 3.95 5.15
CA ASP A 35 3.56 4.77 5.60
C ASP A 35 4.18 4.25 6.91
N GLN A 36 3.65 3.15 7.44
CA GLN A 36 4.11 2.47 8.64
C GLN A 36 4.13 0.95 8.44
N THR A 37 4.99 0.26 9.17
CA THR A 37 5.06 -1.19 9.22
C THR A 37 4.87 -1.68 10.65
N GLU A 38 4.23 -2.83 10.80
CA GLU A 38 4.08 -3.47 12.10
C GLU A 38 5.42 -4.01 12.63
N LEU A 39 6.27 -4.47 11.72
CA LEU A 39 7.56 -5.04 12.04
C LEU A 39 8.71 -4.17 11.54
N SER A 40 9.83 -4.26 12.25
CA SER A 40 11.12 -3.76 11.80
C SER A 40 12.18 -4.83 11.96
N ILE A 41 13.26 -4.72 11.19
CA ILE A 41 14.40 -5.64 11.27
C ILE A 41 15.69 -4.88 11.58
N THR A 42 16.67 -5.61 12.09
CA THR A 42 18.02 -5.11 12.36
C THR A 42 18.91 -5.27 11.12
N ASP A 43 20.07 -4.58 11.11
CA ASP A 43 21.10 -4.81 10.09
C ASP A 43 21.55 -6.27 10.06
N LYS A 44 21.59 -6.92 11.23
CA LYS A 44 21.90 -8.35 11.36
C LYS A 44 20.82 -9.21 10.71
N GLY A 45 19.54 -8.88 10.91
CA GLY A 45 18.41 -9.56 10.25
C GLY A 45 18.44 -9.38 8.74
N LEU A 46 18.75 -8.17 8.26
CA LEU A 46 18.90 -7.89 6.83
C LEU A 46 20.08 -8.69 6.24
N SER A 47 21.25 -8.65 6.87
CA SER A 47 22.47 -9.30 6.37
C SER A 47 22.38 -10.84 6.35
N ASN A 48 21.62 -11.43 7.29
CA ASN A 48 21.45 -12.87 7.42
C ASN A 48 20.16 -13.42 6.80
N SER A 49 19.57 -12.68 5.85
CA SER A 49 18.36 -13.10 5.15
C SER A 49 18.40 -12.71 3.68
N SER A 50 17.37 -13.13 2.95
CA SER A 50 17.14 -12.69 1.56
C SER A 50 16.29 -11.41 1.48
N ALA A 51 15.99 -10.75 2.60
CA ALA A 51 15.32 -9.46 2.59
C ALA A 51 16.10 -8.45 1.74
N LYS A 52 15.39 -7.60 1.01
CA LYS A 52 16.00 -6.62 0.10
C LYS A 52 15.49 -5.23 0.43
N LEU A 53 16.41 -4.27 0.46
CA LEU A 53 16.06 -2.87 0.63
C LEU A 53 15.42 -2.30 -0.63
N VAL A 54 14.44 -1.46 -0.41
CA VAL A 54 13.81 -0.60 -1.41
C VAL A 54 13.75 0.82 -0.90
N GLU A 55 13.86 1.76 -1.82
CA GLU A 55 13.70 3.18 -1.54
C GLU A 55 12.22 3.58 -1.57
N LYS A 56 11.90 4.67 -0.89
CA LYS A 56 10.60 5.32 -1.06
C LYS A 56 10.31 5.57 -2.55
N ASN A 57 9.05 5.45 -2.96
CA ASN A 57 8.57 5.54 -4.34
C ASN A 57 8.98 4.37 -5.25
N THR A 58 9.57 3.30 -4.73
CA THR A 58 9.74 2.07 -5.50
C THR A 58 8.38 1.44 -5.80
N LEU A 59 8.15 1.02 -7.04
CA LEU A 59 6.94 0.30 -7.42
C LEU A 59 6.97 -1.12 -6.84
N LEU A 60 5.98 -1.44 -6.02
CA LEU A 60 5.82 -2.72 -5.32
C LEU A 60 4.56 -3.43 -5.81
N TYR A 61 4.67 -4.74 -5.98
CA TYR A 61 3.58 -5.62 -6.40
C TYR A 61 3.49 -6.83 -5.49
N ALA A 62 2.29 -7.10 -4.95
CA ALA A 62 2.07 -8.25 -4.07
C ALA A 62 1.80 -9.52 -4.87
N LEU A 63 2.57 -10.57 -4.55
CA LEU A 63 2.54 -11.86 -5.27
C LEU A 63 1.64 -12.90 -4.61
N TYR A 64 1.48 -12.88 -3.26
CA TYR A 64 0.88 -13.97 -2.50
C TYR A 64 -0.28 -13.54 -1.62
N GLY A 65 -1.16 -14.51 -1.34
CA GLY A 65 -2.20 -14.42 -0.34
C GLY A 65 -3.37 -13.51 -0.73
N ALA A 66 -4.08 -13.01 0.27
CA ALA A 66 -5.25 -12.16 0.10
C ALA A 66 -4.94 -10.83 -0.60
N THR A 67 -3.69 -10.41 -0.61
CA THR A 67 -3.21 -9.16 -1.25
C THR A 67 -2.67 -9.39 -2.66
N SER A 68 -2.73 -10.61 -3.21
CA SER A 68 -2.26 -10.88 -4.57
C SER A 68 -2.79 -9.87 -5.59
N GLY A 69 -1.89 -9.30 -6.39
CA GLY A 69 -2.22 -8.29 -7.39
C GLY A 69 -2.37 -6.86 -6.85
N GLU A 70 -2.24 -6.64 -5.54
CA GLU A 70 -2.11 -5.28 -5.01
C GLU A 70 -0.84 -4.63 -5.52
N VAL A 71 -0.93 -3.33 -5.81
CA VAL A 71 0.18 -2.55 -6.36
C VAL A 71 0.25 -1.18 -5.70
N GLY A 72 1.45 -0.68 -5.49
CA GLY A 72 1.65 0.65 -4.92
C GLY A 72 3.06 1.18 -5.14
N LEU A 73 3.23 2.48 -4.95
CA LEU A 73 4.55 3.08 -4.75
C LEU A 73 4.84 3.10 -3.26
N SER A 74 5.97 2.52 -2.85
CA SER A 74 6.37 2.49 -1.44
C SER A 74 6.34 3.89 -0.84
N ARG A 75 5.66 4.06 0.30
CA ARG A 75 5.60 5.35 1.01
C ARG A 75 6.80 5.59 1.91
N ILE A 76 7.57 4.54 2.18
CA ILE A 76 8.75 4.55 3.03
C ILE A 76 9.88 3.75 2.38
N SER A 77 11.12 4.03 2.76
CA SER A 77 12.25 3.14 2.51
C SER A 77 12.26 2.02 3.56
N GLY A 78 12.60 0.80 3.16
CA GLY A 78 12.61 -0.35 4.07
C GLY A 78 13.01 -1.63 3.37
N ALA A 79 12.93 -2.74 4.07
CA ALA A 79 13.18 -4.07 3.54
C ALA A 79 11.86 -4.76 3.17
N ILE A 80 11.84 -5.48 2.05
CA ILE A 80 10.67 -6.23 1.59
C ILE A 80 10.83 -7.73 1.80
N ASN A 81 9.70 -8.43 2.00
CA ASN A 81 9.65 -9.87 2.09
C ASN A 81 9.52 -10.55 0.71
N GLN A 82 9.48 -11.89 0.69
CA GLN A 82 9.35 -12.70 -0.54
C GLN A 82 7.99 -12.57 -1.23
N ALA A 83 6.96 -12.07 -0.53
CA ALA A 83 5.63 -11.87 -1.08
C ALA A 83 5.50 -10.57 -1.91
N ILE A 84 6.55 -9.76 -1.94
CA ILE A 84 6.61 -8.51 -2.68
C ILE A 84 7.61 -8.62 -3.81
N LEU A 85 7.21 -8.18 -5.00
CA LEU A 85 8.07 -7.92 -6.13
C LEU A 85 8.32 -6.41 -6.24
N ALA A 86 9.56 -5.99 -6.10
CA ALA A 86 9.99 -4.64 -6.44
C ALA A 86 10.22 -4.54 -7.95
N ILE A 87 9.68 -3.50 -8.57
CA ILE A 87 9.77 -3.23 -10.00
C ILE A 87 10.44 -1.88 -10.18
N ILE A 88 11.59 -1.86 -10.82
CA ILE A 88 12.37 -0.64 -11.08
C ILE A 88 12.43 -0.45 -12.60
N PRO A 89 11.52 0.37 -13.17
CA PRO A 89 11.50 0.63 -14.59
C PRO A 89 12.75 1.39 -15.06
N GLU A 90 13.12 1.20 -16.32
CA GLU A 90 14.11 2.05 -16.98
C GLU A 90 13.57 3.48 -17.11
N LYS A 91 14.48 4.47 -17.25
CA LYS A 91 14.17 5.92 -17.27
C LYS A 91 13.10 6.36 -18.29
N LYS A 92 12.87 5.59 -19.35
CA LYS A 92 11.85 5.89 -20.37
C LYS A 92 10.43 5.38 -20.04
N TYR A 93 10.24 4.78 -18.86
CA TYR A 93 8.96 4.23 -18.43
C TYR A 93 8.55 4.79 -17.07
N SER A 94 7.34 5.32 -16.99
CA SER A 94 6.79 5.90 -15.78
C SER A 94 6.31 4.82 -14.79
N SER A 95 6.83 4.84 -13.57
CA SER A 95 6.37 3.96 -12.48
C SER A 95 4.89 4.18 -12.15
N LEU A 96 4.39 5.43 -12.23
CA LEU A 96 2.98 5.75 -12.01
C LEU A 96 2.08 5.16 -13.09
N PHE A 97 2.51 5.24 -14.36
CA PHE A 97 1.78 4.63 -15.46
C PHE A 97 1.70 3.10 -15.30
N ILE A 98 2.82 2.44 -15.00
CA ILE A 98 2.87 0.99 -14.77
C ILE A 98 2.01 0.60 -13.56
N LYS A 99 2.07 1.35 -12.45
CA LYS A 99 1.20 1.15 -11.28
C LYS A 99 -0.27 1.11 -11.71
N ASN A 100 -0.72 2.14 -12.42
CA ASN A 100 -2.11 2.28 -12.83
C ASN A 100 -2.53 1.18 -13.82
N TRP A 101 -1.63 0.80 -14.72
CA TRP A 101 -1.88 -0.32 -15.64
C TRP A 101 -2.02 -1.64 -14.88
N LEU A 102 -1.12 -1.96 -13.95
CA LEU A 102 -1.20 -3.16 -13.11
C LEU A 102 -2.46 -3.17 -12.25
N TYR A 103 -2.83 -2.03 -11.67
CA TYR A 103 -4.07 -1.88 -10.90
C TYR A 103 -5.30 -2.19 -11.76
N LYS A 104 -5.38 -1.61 -12.96
CA LYS A 104 -6.47 -1.88 -13.93
C LYS A 104 -6.53 -3.36 -14.32
N GLN A 105 -5.41 -4.03 -14.49
CA GLN A 105 -5.34 -5.43 -14.92
C GLN A 105 -5.46 -6.44 -13.78
N LYS A 106 -5.57 -6.01 -12.52
CA LYS A 106 -5.55 -6.88 -11.35
C LYS A 106 -6.51 -8.07 -11.48
N SER A 107 -7.78 -7.82 -11.76
CA SER A 107 -8.80 -8.87 -11.86
C SER A 107 -8.48 -9.87 -12.97
N SER A 108 -8.09 -9.39 -14.14
CA SER A 108 -7.74 -10.24 -15.29
C SER A 108 -6.48 -11.09 -15.02
N ILE A 109 -5.47 -10.52 -14.35
CA ILE A 109 -4.26 -11.25 -13.96
C ILE A 109 -4.61 -12.35 -12.95
N ILE A 110 -5.39 -12.01 -11.92
CA ILE A 110 -5.81 -12.99 -10.90
C ILE A 110 -6.63 -14.10 -11.52
N GLU A 111 -7.62 -13.79 -12.34
CA GLU A 111 -8.45 -14.77 -13.02
C GLU A 111 -7.63 -15.70 -13.89
N LYS A 112 -6.75 -15.15 -14.72
CA LYS A 112 -5.93 -15.93 -15.65
C LYS A 112 -4.96 -16.89 -14.94
N TYR A 113 -4.30 -16.42 -13.87
CA TYR A 113 -3.18 -17.14 -13.27
C TYR A 113 -3.52 -17.85 -11.96
N LEU A 114 -4.42 -17.33 -11.13
CA LEU A 114 -4.76 -17.96 -9.86
C LEU A 114 -5.92 -18.95 -9.99
N GLN A 115 -6.94 -18.66 -10.81
CA GLN A 115 -8.04 -19.61 -11.04
C GLN A 115 -7.65 -20.76 -11.99
N GLY A 116 -6.55 -20.59 -12.76
CA GLY A 116 -5.98 -21.63 -13.62
C GLY A 116 -5.16 -22.72 -12.91
N GLY A 117 -5.21 -22.81 -11.56
CA GLY A 117 -4.55 -23.85 -10.79
C GLY A 117 -3.18 -23.48 -10.21
N GLN A 118 -2.68 -22.25 -10.43
CA GLN A 118 -1.50 -21.74 -9.73
C GLN A 118 -1.94 -21.04 -8.45
N GLY A 119 -1.50 -21.52 -7.29
CA GLY A 119 -1.89 -20.98 -5.99
C GLY A 119 -1.37 -19.56 -5.67
N ASN A 120 -0.37 -19.07 -6.41
CA ASN A 120 0.26 -17.76 -6.19
C ASN A 120 0.76 -17.15 -7.51
N LEU A 121 0.78 -15.82 -7.57
CA LEU A 121 1.51 -15.11 -8.61
C LEU A 121 3.02 -15.28 -8.39
N SER A 122 3.80 -15.23 -9.47
CA SER A 122 5.25 -15.26 -9.41
C SER A 122 5.88 -14.07 -10.14
N GLY A 123 7.11 -13.75 -9.79
CA GLY A 123 7.86 -12.71 -10.50
C GLY A 123 8.01 -13.01 -11.99
N SER A 124 8.07 -14.30 -12.41
CA SER A 124 8.11 -14.71 -13.82
C SER A 124 6.83 -14.33 -14.54
N ILE A 125 5.65 -14.58 -13.96
CA ILE A 125 4.36 -14.17 -14.53
C ILE A 125 4.34 -12.65 -14.76
N VAL A 126 4.75 -11.86 -13.77
CA VAL A 126 4.75 -10.39 -13.90
C VAL A 126 5.73 -9.93 -14.97
N LYS A 127 6.88 -10.58 -15.14
CA LYS A 127 7.87 -10.29 -16.19
C LYS A 127 7.35 -10.53 -17.60
N GLU A 128 6.42 -11.47 -17.76
CA GLU A 128 5.83 -11.84 -19.07
C GLU A 128 4.63 -10.97 -19.46
N LEU A 129 4.12 -10.12 -18.55
CA LEU A 129 3.04 -9.21 -18.88
C LEU A 129 3.45 -8.21 -19.95
N THR A 130 2.63 -8.08 -20.98
CA THR A 130 2.85 -7.16 -22.10
C THR A 130 2.10 -5.85 -21.84
N ILE A 131 2.82 -4.74 -21.88
CA ILE A 131 2.29 -3.39 -21.68
C ILE A 131 2.57 -2.58 -22.94
N HIS A 132 1.54 -1.90 -23.45
CA HIS A 132 1.69 -0.92 -24.52
C HIS A 132 1.87 0.47 -23.91
N PHE A 133 2.94 1.14 -24.28
CA PHE A 133 3.30 2.44 -23.72
C PHE A 133 3.08 3.56 -24.75
N PRO A 134 2.40 4.64 -24.37
CA PRO A 134 2.47 5.89 -25.12
C PRO A 134 3.83 6.57 -24.93
N SER A 135 4.01 7.78 -25.43
CA SER A 135 5.23 8.56 -25.19
C SER A 135 5.46 8.81 -23.70
N LEU A 136 6.72 8.96 -23.26
CA LEU A 136 7.02 9.21 -21.84
C LEU A 136 6.26 10.41 -21.25
N PRO A 137 6.20 11.58 -21.91
CA PRO A 137 5.40 12.70 -21.39
C PRO A 137 3.92 12.36 -21.17
N GLU A 138 3.34 11.56 -22.05
CA GLU A 138 1.97 11.11 -21.93
C GLU A 138 1.80 10.09 -20.78
N GLN A 139 2.76 9.16 -20.59
CA GLN A 139 2.77 8.28 -19.42
C GLN A 139 2.79 9.05 -18.10
N GLU A 140 3.63 10.09 -18.03
CA GLU A 140 3.76 10.96 -16.85
C GLU A 140 2.46 11.71 -16.60
N ALA A 141 1.89 12.36 -17.62
CA ALA A 141 0.62 13.08 -17.49
C ALA A 141 -0.54 12.18 -17.04
N ILE A 142 -0.66 10.97 -17.60
CA ILE A 142 -1.65 9.97 -17.18
C ILE A 142 -1.40 9.54 -15.72
N GLY A 143 -0.14 9.28 -15.38
CA GLY A 143 0.26 8.89 -14.02
C GLY A 143 -0.11 9.94 -12.98
N GLU A 144 0.22 11.19 -13.23
CA GLU A 144 -0.06 12.34 -12.36
C GLU A 144 -1.57 12.60 -12.21
N LEU A 145 -2.33 12.46 -13.31
CA LEU A 145 -3.78 12.59 -13.27
C LEU A 145 -4.39 11.62 -12.26
N PHE A 146 -4.08 10.32 -12.37
CA PHE A 146 -4.61 9.32 -11.46
C PHE A 146 -4.07 9.48 -10.03
N GLN A 147 -2.82 9.89 -9.86
CA GLN A 147 -2.29 10.21 -8.54
C GLN A 147 -3.07 11.36 -7.87
N THR A 148 -3.42 12.39 -8.63
CA THR A 148 -4.24 13.51 -8.13
C THR A 148 -5.64 13.04 -7.75
N VAL A 149 -6.27 12.17 -8.54
CA VAL A 149 -7.58 11.58 -8.21
C VAL A 149 -7.50 10.73 -6.95
N ASP A 150 -6.48 9.88 -6.82
CA ASP A 150 -6.24 9.06 -5.61
C ASP A 150 -6.10 9.93 -4.36
N GLN A 151 -5.36 11.05 -4.44
CA GLN A 151 -5.21 12.02 -3.34
C GLN A 151 -6.54 12.68 -2.97
N LEU A 152 -7.35 13.08 -3.95
CA LEU A 152 -8.67 13.67 -3.70
C LEU A 152 -9.60 12.67 -3.02
N LEU A 153 -9.62 11.42 -3.46
CA LEU A 153 -10.40 10.34 -2.82
C LEU A 153 -9.96 10.15 -1.36
N GLN A 154 -8.66 10.08 -1.10
CA GLN A 154 -8.13 9.94 0.26
C GLN A 154 -8.53 11.12 1.17
N LEU A 155 -8.49 12.35 0.67
CA LEU A 155 -8.93 13.55 1.41
C LEU A 155 -10.43 13.50 1.72
N GLN A 156 -11.27 13.02 0.78
CA GLN A 156 -12.70 12.86 1.01
C GLN A 156 -12.99 11.79 2.07
N ASP A 157 -12.28 10.68 2.05
CA ASP A 157 -12.42 9.62 3.06
C ASP A 157 -12.03 10.11 4.45
N GLN A 158 -10.94 10.87 4.58
CA GLN A 158 -10.52 11.49 5.83
C GLN A 158 -11.57 12.46 6.35
N LYS A 159 -12.11 13.32 5.46
CA LYS A 159 -13.18 14.27 5.81
C LYS A 159 -14.44 13.53 6.29
N LEU A 160 -14.83 12.47 5.59
CA LEU A 160 -15.97 11.65 5.98
C LEU A 160 -15.76 11.00 7.34
N ALA A 161 -14.57 10.45 7.61
CA ALA A 161 -14.23 9.86 8.89
C ALA A 161 -14.34 10.89 10.04
N THR A 162 -13.75 12.09 9.84
CA THR A 162 -13.82 13.19 10.80
C THR A 162 -15.26 13.63 11.08
N LEU A 163 -16.09 13.77 10.04
CA LEU A 163 -17.51 14.14 10.21
C LEU A 163 -18.30 13.06 10.94
N LYS A 164 -18.01 11.78 10.70
CA LYS A 164 -18.64 10.67 11.45
C LYS A 164 -18.27 10.73 12.93
N GLU A 165 -17.00 10.98 13.26
CA GLU A 165 -16.52 11.13 14.64
C GLU A 165 -17.17 12.33 15.34
N GLN A 166 -17.20 13.49 14.67
CA GLN A 166 -17.88 14.67 15.17
C GLN A 166 -19.37 14.43 15.44
N LYS A 167 -20.06 13.77 14.49
CA LYS A 167 -21.46 13.37 14.68
C LYS A 167 -21.65 12.52 15.95
N GLN A 168 -20.82 11.51 16.15
CA GLN A 168 -20.89 10.66 17.33
C GLN A 168 -20.60 11.44 18.62
N THR A 169 -19.64 12.34 18.58
CA THR A 169 -19.31 13.22 19.71
C THR A 169 -20.48 14.14 20.07
N PHE A 170 -21.12 14.78 19.09
CA PHE A 170 -22.27 15.63 19.31
C PHE A 170 -23.48 14.83 19.83
N LEU A 171 -23.78 13.66 19.26
CA LEU A 171 -24.84 12.80 19.74
C LEU A 171 -24.66 12.44 21.23
N ARG A 172 -23.44 12.12 21.64
CA ARG A 172 -23.12 11.81 23.03
C ARG A 172 -23.26 13.05 23.95
N LYS A 173 -22.73 14.21 23.52
CA LYS A 173 -22.68 15.43 24.37
C LYS A 173 -23.98 16.20 24.37
N MET A 174 -24.80 16.10 23.34
CA MET A 174 -26.11 16.76 23.25
C MET A 174 -27.27 15.89 23.77
N SER A 175 -26.98 14.63 24.14
CA SER A 175 -27.93 13.77 24.83
C SER A 175 -27.61 13.75 26.33
N PRO A 176 -28.60 13.94 27.24
CA PRO A 176 -28.36 13.84 28.68
C PRO A 176 -27.80 12.47 29.04
N ALA A 177 -26.74 12.41 29.84
CA ALA A 177 -26.25 11.16 30.40
C ALA A 177 -27.22 10.58 31.43
N GLN A 178 -27.09 9.30 31.73
CA GLN A 178 -27.96 8.63 32.70
C GLN A 178 -27.94 9.36 34.08
N GLY A 179 -29.12 9.77 34.54
CA GLY A 179 -29.26 10.52 35.77
C GLY A 179 -29.11 12.05 35.63
N GLN A 180 -28.77 12.55 34.46
CA GLN A 180 -28.71 13.99 34.18
C GLN A 180 -29.98 14.45 33.45
N LYS A 181 -30.43 15.66 33.77
CA LYS A 181 -31.57 16.28 33.10
C LYS A 181 -31.19 17.16 31.91
N VAL A 182 -29.93 17.54 31.81
CA VAL A 182 -29.42 18.50 30.81
C VAL A 182 -28.21 17.92 30.13
N PRO A 183 -28.09 18.03 28.81
CA PRO A 183 -26.89 17.58 28.07
C PRO A 183 -25.69 18.48 28.35
N GLU A 184 -24.48 17.96 28.11
CA GLU A 184 -23.21 18.70 28.24
C GLU A 184 -23.12 19.90 27.29
N ILE A 185 -23.65 19.74 26.07
CA ILE A 185 -23.70 20.77 25.01
C ILE A 185 -25.17 21.00 24.64
N ARG A 186 -25.57 22.25 24.54
CA ARG A 186 -26.90 22.68 24.08
C ARG A 186 -26.77 23.56 22.83
N LEU A 187 -27.82 23.59 22.01
CA LEU A 187 -27.92 24.56 20.95
C LEU A 187 -28.18 25.95 21.50
N GLN A 188 -27.65 26.98 20.82
CA GLN A 188 -27.89 28.36 21.17
C GLN A 188 -29.40 28.66 21.23
N GLY A 189 -29.83 29.36 22.25
CA GLY A 189 -31.26 29.66 22.47
C GLY A 189 -32.00 28.65 23.36
N PHE A 190 -31.33 27.57 23.85
CA PHE A 190 -31.89 26.55 24.76
C PHE A 190 -31.16 26.52 26.10
N ASP A 191 -30.52 27.64 26.48
CA ASP A 191 -29.69 27.74 27.70
C ASP A 191 -30.50 27.99 28.98
N GLY A 192 -31.85 28.00 28.88
CA GLY A 192 -32.80 28.21 30.00
C GLY A 192 -33.12 26.96 30.82
#